data_49f97ec68293f270d89dd7e6f36b2642
#
_entry.id   49f97ec68293f270d89dd7e6f36b2642
#
_cell.length_a   1.000
_cell.length_b   1.000
_cell.length_c   1.000
_cell.angle_alpha   90.00
_cell.angle_beta   90.00
_cell.angle_gamma   90.00
#
_symmetry.space_group_name_H-M   'P 1'
#
loop_
_entity.id
_entity.type
_entity.pdbx_description
1 polymer ?
#
loop_
_entity_poly.entity_id
_entity_poly.type
_entity_poly.pdbx_seq_one_letter_code
_entity_poly.pdbx_strand_id
1 'polypeptide(L)'
;MTVRIRQSLRFLYAKSLNNFGTNFQLLGYRYSTRGFYTLDDVAYRSMEGYEYEYDSEGNRHDVPDVKSYHNLSYSKKGRFQINISQNLGDYGSLYVSGSQQTYWNTSDTNTWYQVGYASGWQGISYSLSWSWNESVGISDTDRILAFNMSVPFSLLSGRRYSRDNALDRTYATFNANRNSNGQNSWQSGIGGTLLDGRNLSYSVNQGHSSTNGYSGNASANWQAAYGTLGVGYNYD
;
A
#
# COMPACT_ATOMS: atom_id res chain seq x y z
N MET A 1 -33.71 -29.31 -8.91
CA MET A 1 -32.32 -28.78 -8.80
C MET A 1 -32.22 -27.55 -9.71
N THR A 2 -32.30 -26.34 -9.13
CA THR A 2 -32.32 -25.12 -9.91
C THR A 2 -30.88 -24.67 -10.15
N VAL A 3 -30.40 -24.84 -11.39
CA VAL A 3 -29.09 -24.35 -11.80
C VAL A 3 -29.14 -22.81 -11.85
N ARG A 4 -28.56 -22.14 -10.87
CA ARG A 4 -28.38 -20.69 -10.92
C ARG A 4 -27.14 -20.38 -11.74
N ILE A 5 -27.32 -19.85 -12.92
CA ILE A 5 -26.23 -19.36 -13.77
C ILE A 5 -25.64 -18.14 -13.09
N ARG A 6 -24.40 -18.23 -12.69
CA ARG A 6 -23.63 -17.11 -12.09
C ARG A 6 -22.86 -16.44 -13.22
N GLN A 7 -23.17 -15.18 -13.49
CA GLN A 7 -22.51 -14.40 -14.52
C GLN A 7 -21.79 -13.23 -13.88
N SER A 8 -20.62 -12.89 -14.35
CA SER A 8 -19.92 -11.66 -14.04
C SER A 8 -19.53 -10.96 -15.34
N LEU A 9 -19.63 -9.64 -15.36
CA LEU A 9 -19.19 -8.82 -16.48
C LEU A 9 -17.99 -8.00 -16.03
N ARG A 10 -16.92 -8.04 -16.84
CA ARG A 10 -15.76 -7.17 -16.67
C ARG A 10 -15.63 -6.27 -17.89
N PHE A 11 -15.46 -4.99 -17.64
CA PHE A 11 -15.11 -3.99 -18.64
C PHE A 11 -13.76 -3.40 -18.30
N LEU A 12 -12.85 -3.35 -19.28
CA LEU A 12 -11.55 -2.69 -19.15
C LEU A 12 -11.36 -1.78 -20.35
N TYR A 13 -11.09 -0.50 -20.07
CA TYR A 13 -10.66 0.46 -21.06
C TYR A 13 -9.35 1.09 -20.60
N ALA A 14 -8.34 1.06 -21.45
CA ALA A 14 -7.06 1.69 -21.19
C ALA A 14 -6.61 2.44 -22.45
N LYS A 15 -6.15 3.68 -22.28
CA LYS A 15 -5.64 4.51 -23.36
C LYS A 15 -4.45 5.32 -22.88
N SER A 16 -3.40 5.31 -23.69
CA SER A 16 -2.23 6.14 -23.53
C SER A 16 -2.24 7.24 -24.59
N LEU A 17 -2.20 8.48 -24.16
CA LEU A 17 -2.13 9.67 -25.02
C LEU A 17 -0.67 10.17 -24.98
N ASN A 18 0.19 9.51 -25.74
CA ASN A 18 1.64 9.73 -25.70
C ASN A 18 2.04 11.18 -25.99
N ASN A 19 1.32 11.88 -26.88
CA ASN A 19 1.58 13.27 -27.20
C ASN A 19 1.35 14.22 -26.03
N PHE A 20 0.50 13.85 -25.09
CA PHE A 20 0.17 14.63 -23.90
C PHE A 20 0.78 14.06 -22.63
N GLY A 21 1.42 12.89 -22.69
CA GLY A 21 1.95 12.21 -21.50
C GLY A 21 0.88 11.70 -20.54
N THR A 22 -0.36 11.54 -21.03
CA THR A 22 -1.50 11.10 -20.20
C THR A 22 -1.78 9.62 -20.40
N ASN A 23 -1.90 8.88 -19.31
CA ASN A 23 -2.39 7.52 -19.32
C ASN A 23 -3.72 7.46 -18.55
N PHE A 24 -4.69 6.77 -19.12
CA PHE A 24 -6.01 6.63 -18.59
C PHE A 24 -6.41 5.16 -18.57
N GLN A 25 -6.89 4.68 -17.43
CA GLN A 25 -7.40 3.32 -17.28
C GLN A 25 -8.72 3.33 -16.50
N LEU A 26 -9.69 2.61 -17.02
CA LEU A 26 -11.02 2.45 -16.46
C LEU A 26 -11.32 0.96 -16.35
N LEU A 27 -11.76 0.51 -15.19
CA LEU A 27 -12.09 -0.87 -14.92
C LEU A 27 -13.45 -0.94 -14.23
N GLY A 28 -14.36 -1.71 -14.81
CA GLY A 28 -15.66 -1.98 -14.24
C GLY A 28 -15.89 -3.47 -14.07
N TYR A 29 -16.41 -3.86 -12.93
CA TYR A 29 -16.90 -5.21 -12.66
C TYR A 29 -18.36 -5.14 -12.24
N ARG A 30 -19.17 -6.05 -12.77
CA ARG A 30 -20.54 -6.29 -12.33
C ARG A 30 -20.68 -7.75 -11.94
N TYR A 31 -21.05 -7.99 -10.70
CA TYR A 31 -21.37 -9.33 -10.18
C TYR A 31 -22.88 -9.53 -10.27
N SER A 32 -23.36 -10.52 -10.99
CA SER A 32 -24.75 -10.62 -11.43
C SER A 32 -25.74 -11.08 -10.36
N THR A 33 -25.28 -11.71 -9.28
CA THR A 33 -26.17 -12.34 -8.29
C THR A 33 -25.72 -12.11 -6.86
N ARG A 34 -26.69 -12.04 -5.92
CA ARG A 34 -26.45 -11.94 -4.47
C ARG A 34 -25.67 -13.09 -3.85
N GLY A 35 -25.22 -14.06 -4.57
CA GLY A 35 -24.48 -15.21 -4.06
C GLY A 35 -23.18 -15.47 -4.82
N PHE A 36 -22.67 -14.45 -5.52
CA PHE A 36 -21.36 -14.54 -6.12
C PHE A 36 -20.28 -14.26 -5.07
N TYR A 37 -19.43 -15.23 -4.83
CA TYR A 37 -18.25 -15.12 -3.98
C TYR A 37 -17.00 -15.33 -4.84
N THR A 38 -15.97 -14.56 -4.61
CA THR A 38 -14.64 -14.80 -5.17
C THR A 38 -14.02 -16.02 -4.48
N LEU A 39 -12.93 -16.55 -5.04
CA LEU A 39 -12.20 -17.65 -4.42
C LEU A 39 -11.73 -17.28 -3.01
N ASP A 40 -11.26 -16.04 -2.84
CA ASP A 40 -10.84 -15.50 -1.56
C ASP A 40 -12.00 -15.42 -0.56
N ASP A 41 -13.17 -14.94 -0.99
CA ASP A 41 -14.36 -14.89 -0.14
C ASP A 41 -14.77 -16.30 0.34
N VAL A 42 -14.60 -17.32 -0.50
CA VAL A 42 -14.89 -18.72 -0.13
C VAL A 42 -13.83 -19.28 0.82
N ALA A 43 -12.57 -18.95 0.61
CA ALA A 43 -11.48 -19.37 1.48
C ALA A 43 -11.62 -18.74 2.88
N TYR A 44 -11.94 -17.45 2.96
CA TYR A 44 -12.20 -16.77 4.25
C TYR A 44 -13.46 -17.27 4.95
N ARG A 45 -14.48 -17.70 4.21
CA ARG A 45 -15.70 -18.26 4.81
C ARG A 45 -15.48 -19.57 5.57
N SER A 46 -14.45 -20.32 5.24
CA SER A 46 -14.06 -21.54 5.94
C SER A 46 -13.13 -21.30 7.13
N MET A 47 -12.66 -20.05 7.31
CA MET A 47 -11.87 -19.64 8.46
C MET A 47 -12.82 -19.07 9.53
N GLU A 48 -13.22 -19.87 10.46
CA GLU A 48 -13.92 -19.42 11.67
C GLU A 48 -12.86 -18.81 12.60
N GLY A 49 -12.88 -17.49 12.75
CA GLY A 49 -12.09 -16.81 13.78
C GLY A 49 -12.85 -16.82 15.10
N TYR A 50 -12.19 -17.20 16.17
CA TYR A 50 -12.70 -17.07 17.52
C TYR A 50 -11.83 -16.07 18.28
N GLU A 51 -12.46 -15.07 18.89
CA GLU A 51 -11.84 -14.29 19.97
C GLU A 51 -12.05 -15.01 21.30
N TYR A 52 -11.12 -14.83 22.20
CA TYR A 52 -11.21 -15.41 23.54
C TYR A 52 -11.58 -14.32 24.53
N GLU A 53 -12.68 -14.51 25.25
CA GLU A 53 -13.01 -13.72 26.41
C GLU A 53 -12.81 -14.54 27.67
N TYR A 54 -12.35 -13.89 28.73
CA TYR A 54 -12.26 -14.51 30.06
C TYR A 54 -13.43 -14.00 30.89
N ASP A 55 -14.15 -14.92 31.51
CA ASP A 55 -15.20 -14.56 32.46
C ASP A 55 -14.60 -14.02 33.79
N SER A 56 -15.46 -13.58 34.68
CA SER A 56 -15.05 -13.06 36.01
C SER A 56 -14.35 -14.10 36.88
N GLU A 57 -14.44 -15.40 36.54
CA GLU A 57 -13.80 -16.51 37.22
C GLU A 57 -12.49 -16.96 36.57
N GLY A 58 -12.09 -16.27 35.44
CA GLY A 58 -10.86 -16.55 34.71
C GLY A 58 -10.95 -17.72 33.72
N ASN A 59 -12.17 -18.24 33.44
CA ASN A 59 -12.35 -19.29 32.45
C ASN A 59 -12.39 -18.66 31.04
N ARG A 60 -11.75 -19.33 30.09
CA ARG A 60 -11.70 -18.95 28.72
C ARG A 60 -12.99 -19.36 27.99
N HIS A 61 -13.64 -18.40 27.35
CA HIS A 61 -14.77 -18.64 26.46
C HIS A 61 -14.38 -18.23 25.02
N ASP A 62 -14.68 -19.13 24.08
CA ASP A 62 -14.49 -18.84 22.64
C ASP A 62 -15.71 -18.05 22.16
N VAL A 63 -15.52 -16.77 21.85
CA VAL A 63 -16.56 -15.90 21.29
C VAL A 63 -16.32 -15.80 19.78
N PRO A 64 -17.35 -16.04 18.94
CA PRO A 64 -17.20 -15.86 17.51
C PRO A 64 -16.77 -14.42 17.22
N ASP A 65 -15.63 -14.24 16.54
CA ASP A 65 -15.18 -12.91 16.10
C ASP A 65 -16.12 -12.37 15.02
N VAL A 66 -17.15 -11.65 15.47
CA VAL A 66 -18.16 -11.03 14.59
C VAL A 66 -17.53 -9.96 13.68
N LYS A 67 -16.37 -9.42 14.03
CA LYS A 67 -15.72 -8.35 13.25
C LYS A 67 -15.05 -8.90 11.99
N SER A 68 -14.55 -10.13 12.00
CA SER A 68 -13.99 -10.75 10.79
C SER A 68 -15.05 -11.19 9.78
N TYR A 69 -16.31 -11.31 10.19
CA TYR A 69 -17.45 -11.60 9.31
C TYR A 69 -17.94 -10.42 8.47
N HIS A 70 -17.49 -9.20 8.72
CA HIS A 70 -17.99 -8.02 8.00
C HIS A 70 -17.83 -8.11 6.48
N ASN A 71 -16.75 -8.69 5.99
CA ASN A 71 -16.54 -8.87 4.56
C ASN A 71 -17.44 -9.94 3.91
N LEU A 72 -17.91 -10.91 4.69
CA LEU A 72 -18.77 -11.99 4.20
C LEU A 72 -20.26 -11.62 4.19
N SER A 73 -20.65 -10.69 5.04
CA SER A 73 -22.04 -10.19 5.11
C SER A 73 -22.42 -9.35 3.89
N TYR A 74 -21.44 -8.83 3.17
CA TYR A 74 -21.67 -7.92 2.04
C TYR A 74 -21.35 -8.58 0.71
N SER A 75 -22.37 -9.12 0.04
CA SER A 75 -22.22 -9.66 -1.31
C SER A 75 -21.90 -8.54 -2.30
N LYS A 76 -20.75 -8.62 -2.96
CA LYS A 76 -20.27 -7.64 -3.93
C LYS A 76 -21.26 -7.50 -5.10
N LYS A 77 -21.65 -6.29 -5.43
CA LYS A 77 -22.57 -5.96 -6.51
C LYS A 77 -21.84 -5.46 -7.75
N GLY A 78 -20.95 -4.51 -7.55
CA GLY A 78 -20.15 -3.96 -8.62
C GLY A 78 -18.93 -3.24 -8.08
N ARG A 79 -17.89 -3.13 -8.90
CA ARG A 79 -16.69 -2.36 -8.62
C ARG A 79 -16.36 -1.50 -9.83
N PHE A 80 -16.13 -0.25 -9.57
CA PHE A 80 -15.60 0.70 -10.55
C PHE A 80 -14.25 1.19 -10.08
N GLN A 81 -13.30 1.30 -11.00
CA GLN A 81 -11.96 1.78 -10.70
C GLN A 81 -11.46 2.66 -11.84
N ILE A 82 -10.84 3.76 -11.47
CA ILE A 82 -10.21 4.71 -12.38
C ILE A 82 -8.76 4.94 -11.96
N ASN A 83 -7.85 5.00 -12.95
CA ASN A 83 -6.49 5.43 -12.75
C ASN A 83 -6.13 6.39 -13.89
N ILE A 84 -5.63 7.56 -13.53
CA ILE A 84 -5.16 8.58 -14.46
C ILE A 84 -3.77 8.96 -14.00
N SER A 85 -2.82 8.98 -14.92
CA SER A 85 -1.49 9.53 -14.68
C SER A 85 -1.13 10.51 -15.77
N GLN A 86 -0.57 11.65 -15.37
CA GLN A 86 -0.13 12.72 -16.23
C GLN A 86 1.36 12.94 -16.02
N ASN A 87 2.13 12.70 -17.07
CA ASN A 87 3.54 13.05 -17.09
C ASN A 87 3.67 14.56 -17.47
N LEU A 88 4.38 15.30 -16.65
CA LEU A 88 4.64 16.73 -16.83
C LEU A 88 6.07 17.00 -17.36
N GLY A 89 6.71 15.99 -17.95
CA GLY A 89 8.10 16.08 -18.40
C GLY A 89 9.05 16.25 -17.22
N ASP A 90 9.91 17.26 -17.29
CA ASP A 90 10.92 17.55 -16.26
C ASP A 90 10.32 17.98 -14.91
N TYR A 91 9.05 18.33 -14.88
CA TYR A 91 8.35 18.73 -13.66
C TYR A 91 7.78 17.53 -12.86
N GLY A 92 7.90 16.30 -13.37
CA GLY A 92 7.45 15.12 -12.68
C GLY A 92 6.12 14.56 -13.19
N SER A 93 5.33 13.93 -12.32
CA SER A 93 4.08 13.31 -12.68
C SER A 93 3.00 13.52 -11.62
N LEU A 94 1.78 13.71 -12.09
CA LEU A 94 0.55 13.70 -11.28
C LEU A 94 -0.18 12.40 -11.50
N TYR A 95 -0.82 11.87 -10.47
CA TYR A 95 -1.72 10.74 -10.60
C TYR A 95 -2.97 10.89 -9.76
N VAL A 96 -4.05 10.37 -10.28
CA VAL A 96 -5.34 10.24 -9.60
C VAL A 96 -5.81 8.82 -9.74
N SER A 97 -6.10 8.18 -8.65
CA SER A 97 -6.66 6.83 -8.62
C SER A 97 -7.90 6.81 -7.74
N GLY A 98 -8.85 5.96 -8.09
CA GLY A 98 -10.03 5.79 -7.28
C GLY A 98 -10.73 4.47 -7.55
N SER A 99 -11.40 3.95 -6.54
CA SER A 99 -12.28 2.79 -6.68
C SER A 99 -13.49 2.91 -5.77
N GLN A 100 -14.61 2.43 -6.27
CA GLN A 100 -15.85 2.28 -5.52
C GLN A 100 -16.36 0.85 -5.64
N GLN A 101 -16.57 0.20 -4.51
CA GLN A 101 -17.16 -1.12 -4.40
C GLN A 101 -18.58 -0.99 -3.84
N THR A 102 -19.57 -1.45 -4.56
CA THR A 102 -20.98 -1.50 -4.13
C THR A 102 -21.38 -2.91 -3.74
N TYR A 103 -22.42 -3.02 -2.91
CA TYR A 103 -22.89 -4.29 -2.36
C TYR A 103 -24.40 -4.47 -2.59
N TRP A 104 -24.88 -5.72 -2.54
CA TRP A 104 -26.30 -6.03 -2.71
C TRP A 104 -27.13 -5.80 -1.45
N ASN A 105 -26.51 -5.93 -0.29
CA ASN A 105 -27.18 -6.02 1.01
C ASN A 105 -27.21 -4.68 1.76
N THR A 106 -26.49 -3.68 1.27
CA THR A 106 -26.40 -2.36 1.90
C THR A 106 -26.34 -1.26 0.84
N SER A 107 -26.72 -0.05 1.22
CA SER A 107 -26.49 1.17 0.43
C SER A 107 -25.09 1.72 0.58
N ASP A 108 -24.38 1.27 1.61
CA ASP A 108 -23.01 1.70 1.90
C ASP A 108 -22.05 1.17 0.84
N THR A 109 -20.96 1.87 0.65
CA THR A 109 -19.94 1.56 -0.35
C THR A 109 -18.55 1.61 0.26
N ASN A 110 -17.66 0.76 -0.22
CA ASN A 110 -16.24 0.99 0.01
C ASN A 110 -15.75 1.94 -1.08
N THR A 111 -15.27 3.09 -0.66
CA THR A 111 -14.78 4.13 -1.56
C THR A 111 -13.35 4.49 -1.20
N TRP A 112 -12.49 4.53 -2.20
CA TRP A 112 -11.10 4.91 -2.03
C TRP A 112 -10.68 5.85 -3.16
N TYR A 113 -10.06 6.97 -2.79
CA TYR A 113 -9.48 7.94 -3.72
C TYR A 113 -8.06 8.26 -3.30
N GLN A 114 -7.20 8.48 -4.27
CA GLN A 114 -5.84 8.95 -4.06
C GLN A 114 -5.46 9.95 -5.14
N VAL A 115 -4.86 11.04 -4.73
CA VAL A 115 -4.22 12.02 -5.58
C VAL A 115 -2.78 12.14 -5.14
N GLY A 116 -1.85 12.18 -6.08
CA GLY A 116 -0.45 12.34 -5.73
C GLY A 116 0.37 12.99 -6.82
N TYR A 117 1.48 13.53 -6.39
CA TYR A 117 2.50 14.13 -7.23
C TYR A 117 3.85 13.51 -6.89
N ALA A 118 4.61 13.17 -7.90
CA ALA A 118 5.98 12.66 -7.76
C ALA A 118 6.90 13.37 -8.73
N SER A 119 8.07 13.74 -8.25
CA SER A 119 9.09 14.37 -9.08
C SER A 119 10.49 14.03 -8.60
N GLY A 120 11.48 14.39 -9.42
CA GLY A 120 12.89 14.27 -9.11
C GLY A 120 13.65 15.49 -9.54
N TRP A 121 14.60 15.93 -8.72
CA TRP A 121 15.48 17.03 -9.01
C TRP A 121 16.90 16.73 -8.57
N GLN A 122 17.86 16.79 -9.49
CA GLN A 122 19.28 16.50 -9.22
C GLN A 122 19.53 15.15 -8.51
N GLY A 123 18.74 14.13 -8.81
CA GLY A 123 18.84 12.81 -8.16
C GLY A 123 18.04 12.66 -6.87
N ILE A 124 17.52 13.75 -6.28
CA ILE A 124 16.54 13.68 -5.21
C ILE A 124 15.20 13.24 -5.81
N SER A 125 14.57 12.24 -5.26
CA SER A 125 13.19 11.90 -5.59
C SER A 125 12.28 12.23 -4.41
N TYR A 126 11.11 12.77 -4.71
CA TYR A 126 10.10 13.08 -3.69
C TYR A 126 8.70 12.84 -4.22
N SER A 127 7.81 12.50 -3.32
CA SER A 127 6.38 12.35 -3.62
C SER A 127 5.53 12.82 -2.46
N LEU A 128 4.39 13.39 -2.83
CA LEU A 128 3.32 13.79 -1.91
C LEU A 128 2.04 13.14 -2.39
N SER A 129 1.31 12.48 -1.49
CA SER A 129 0.02 11.89 -1.80
C SER A 129 -0.99 12.15 -0.71
N TRP A 130 -2.23 12.29 -1.12
CA TRP A 130 -3.39 12.36 -0.26
C TRP A 130 -4.38 11.29 -0.66
N SER A 131 -4.83 10.51 0.31
CA SER A 131 -5.81 9.45 0.11
C SER A 131 -7.00 9.61 1.05
N TRP A 132 -8.12 9.17 0.56
CA TRP A 132 -9.39 9.11 1.26
C TRP A 132 -9.89 7.68 1.19
N ASN A 133 -10.22 7.09 2.33
CA ASN A 133 -10.73 5.74 2.44
C ASN A 133 -12.00 5.71 3.30
N GLU A 134 -13.05 5.16 2.76
CA GLU A 134 -14.34 4.97 3.39
C GLU A 134 -14.73 3.51 3.26
N SER A 135 -15.04 2.85 4.36
CA SER A 135 -15.32 1.42 4.40
C SER A 135 -16.71 1.14 4.95
N VAL A 136 -17.39 0.16 4.37
CA VAL A 136 -18.70 -0.30 4.84
C VAL A 136 -18.60 -0.76 6.29
N GLY A 137 -19.56 -0.29 7.11
CA GLY A 137 -19.62 -0.64 8.53
C GLY A 137 -18.67 0.15 9.43
N ILE A 138 -17.87 1.07 8.87
CA ILE A 138 -17.02 1.98 9.63
C ILE A 138 -17.53 3.40 9.38
N SER A 139 -17.93 4.09 10.44
CA SER A 139 -18.49 5.44 10.33
C SER A 139 -17.43 6.50 10.05
N ASP A 140 -16.18 6.21 10.36
CA ASP A 140 -15.08 7.16 10.22
C ASP A 140 -14.40 7.03 8.87
N THR A 141 -14.23 8.18 8.22
CA THR A 141 -13.45 8.30 6.98
C THR A 141 -11.99 8.50 7.34
N ASP A 142 -11.14 7.59 6.86
CA ASP A 142 -9.69 7.73 7.02
C ASP A 142 -9.11 8.55 5.85
N ARG A 143 -8.42 9.64 6.19
CA ARG A 143 -7.71 10.50 5.24
C ARG A 143 -6.24 10.49 5.61
N ILE A 144 -5.40 10.16 4.65
CA ILE A 144 -3.96 10.05 4.88
C ILE A 144 -3.24 11.01 3.96
N LEU A 145 -2.42 11.86 4.54
CA LEU A 145 -1.40 12.65 3.85
C LEU A 145 -0.06 11.95 4.04
N ALA A 146 0.60 11.60 2.93
CA ALA A 146 1.89 10.92 2.94
C ALA A 146 2.91 11.69 2.11
N PHE A 147 4.10 11.86 2.67
CA PHE A 147 5.26 12.45 2.03
C PHE A 147 6.42 11.46 2.06
N ASN A 148 7.08 11.27 0.92
CA ASN A 148 8.27 10.44 0.81
C ASN A 148 9.38 11.22 0.10
N MET A 149 10.60 11.05 0.55
CA MET A 149 11.78 11.65 -0.05
C MET A 149 12.95 10.69 -0.01
N SER A 150 13.74 10.67 -1.08
CA SER A 150 14.99 9.93 -1.15
C SER A 150 16.09 10.84 -1.71
N VAL A 151 17.19 10.93 -0.99
CA VAL A 151 18.34 11.79 -1.31
C VAL A 151 19.59 10.93 -1.48
N PRO A 152 20.25 10.94 -2.63
CA PRO A 152 21.51 10.22 -2.81
C PRO A 152 22.62 10.92 -2.02
N PHE A 153 23.48 10.13 -1.38
CA PHE A 153 24.61 10.67 -0.61
C PHE A 153 25.64 11.41 -1.45
N SER A 154 25.69 11.15 -2.75
CA SER A 154 26.56 11.88 -3.68
C SER A 154 26.30 13.38 -3.67
N LEU A 155 25.06 13.80 -3.46
CA LEU A 155 24.73 15.23 -3.34
C LEU A 155 25.33 15.89 -2.09
N LEU A 156 25.42 15.14 -0.99
CA LEU A 156 25.99 15.63 0.26
C LEU A 156 27.53 15.70 0.20
N SER A 157 28.15 14.92 -0.67
CA SER A 157 29.62 14.85 -0.79
C SER A 157 30.19 15.93 -1.74
N GLY A 158 29.36 16.69 -2.45
CA GLY A 158 29.78 17.68 -3.42
C GLY A 158 30.56 17.13 -4.62
N ARG A 159 30.60 15.80 -4.78
CA ARG A 159 31.30 15.10 -5.85
C ARG A 159 30.39 14.82 -7.04
N ARG A 160 30.95 14.72 -8.23
CA ARG A 160 30.18 14.23 -9.38
C ARG A 160 29.81 12.77 -9.15
N TYR A 161 28.60 12.43 -9.46
CA TYR A 161 28.06 11.06 -9.41
C TYR A 161 28.96 10.09 -10.19
N SER A 162 29.38 9.02 -9.55
CA SER A 162 30.10 7.89 -10.17
C SER A 162 29.47 6.58 -9.75
N ARG A 163 29.11 5.77 -10.72
CA ARG A 163 28.49 4.46 -10.47
C ARG A 163 29.37 3.49 -9.68
N ASP A 164 30.67 3.75 -9.61
CA ASP A 164 31.65 2.89 -8.95
C ASP A 164 31.92 3.26 -7.49
N ASN A 165 31.40 4.43 -7.04
CA ASN A 165 31.54 4.84 -5.66
C ASN A 165 30.37 4.32 -4.81
N ALA A 166 30.66 3.71 -3.67
CA ALA A 166 29.65 3.21 -2.71
C ALA A 166 28.73 4.34 -2.18
N LEU A 167 29.25 5.56 -2.02
CA LEU A 167 28.46 6.71 -1.58
C LEU A 167 27.40 7.13 -2.61
N ASP A 168 27.69 6.93 -3.89
CA ASP A 168 26.74 7.26 -4.97
C ASP A 168 25.62 6.22 -5.12
N ARG A 169 25.77 5.07 -4.44
CA ARG A 169 24.81 3.99 -4.38
C ARG A 169 24.09 3.92 -3.02
N THR A 170 24.30 4.93 -2.19
CA THR A 170 23.70 5.07 -0.87
C THR A 170 22.69 6.21 -0.91
N TYR A 171 21.50 5.97 -0.31
CA TYR A 171 20.41 6.92 -0.25
C TYR A 171 19.98 7.12 1.20
N ALA A 172 19.74 8.37 1.57
CA ALA A 172 18.95 8.70 2.74
C ALA A 172 17.47 8.76 2.35
N THR A 173 16.62 8.14 3.12
CA THR A 173 15.17 8.13 2.91
C THR A 173 14.46 8.78 4.07
N PHE A 174 13.38 9.48 3.78
CA PHE A 174 12.48 10.03 4.76
C PHE A 174 11.05 9.80 4.29
N ASN A 175 10.24 9.20 5.17
CA ASN A 175 8.82 8.98 4.95
C ASN A 175 8.06 9.56 6.13
N ALA A 176 6.98 10.26 5.86
CA ALA A 176 6.09 10.78 6.90
C ALA A 176 4.65 10.62 6.44
N ASN A 177 3.78 10.24 7.35
CA ASN A 177 2.36 10.22 7.10
C ASN A 177 1.56 10.75 8.31
N ARG A 178 0.38 11.26 7.99
CA ARG A 178 -0.59 11.73 8.98
C ARG A 178 -1.99 11.34 8.52
N ASN A 179 -2.76 10.73 9.43
CA ASN A 179 -4.16 10.41 9.17
C ASN A 179 -5.11 11.43 9.81
N SER A 180 -6.41 11.33 9.45
CA SER A 180 -7.48 12.20 9.96
C SER A 180 -7.71 12.08 11.46
N ASN A 181 -7.31 10.96 12.07
CA ASN A 181 -7.47 10.68 13.49
C ASN A 181 -6.33 11.29 14.33
N GLY A 182 -5.47 12.11 13.71
CA GLY A 182 -4.36 12.77 14.36
C GLY A 182 -3.14 11.87 14.60
N GLN A 183 -3.17 10.63 14.13
CA GLN A 183 -2.02 9.76 14.19
C GLN A 183 -0.97 10.21 13.18
N ASN A 184 0.25 10.32 13.65
CA ASN A 184 1.42 10.68 12.85
C ASN A 184 2.42 9.54 12.90
N SER A 185 3.06 9.25 11.79
CA SER A 185 4.26 8.43 11.79
C SER A 185 5.31 9.03 10.86
N TRP A 186 6.56 8.85 11.21
CA TRP A 186 7.68 9.16 10.35
C TRP A 186 8.73 8.07 10.45
N GLN A 187 9.47 7.90 9.39
CA GLN A 187 10.60 6.97 9.31
C GLN A 187 11.70 7.64 8.51
N SER A 188 12.91 7.57 9.02
CA SER A 188 14.12 7.95 8.29
C SER A 188 15.09 6.78 8.24
N GLY A 189 15.85 6.70 7.17
CA GLY A 189 16.77 5.60 7.00
C GLY A 189 17.86 5.88 6.00
N ILE A 190 18.79 4.94 5.96
CA ILE A 190 19.88 4.89 5.01
C ILE A 190 19.90 3.50 4.41
N GLY A 191 20.02 3.42 3.11
CA GLY A 191 20.15 2.14 2.40
C GLY A 191 20.95 2.28 1.13
N GLY A 192 21.45 1.16 0.67
CA GLY A 192 22.24 1.16 -0.56
C GLY A 192 22.85 -0.19 -0.88
N THR A 193 23.80 -0.17 -1.79
CA THR A 193 24.55 -1.34 -2.20
C THR A 193 26.05 -1.12 -2.04
N LEU A 194 26.72 -2.14 -1.55
CA LEU A 194 28.18 -2.17 -1.35
C LEU A 194 28.81 -3.28 -2.21
N LEU A 195 30.13 -3.34 -2.19
CA LEU A 195 31.00 -4.22 -2.96
C LEU A 195 30.98 -3.91 -4.48
N ASP A 196 32.01 -4.32 -5.17
CA ASP A 196 32.17 -4.03 -6.60
C ASP A 196 31.11 -4.70 -7.47
N GLY A 197 30.68 -5.90 -7.09
CA GLY A 197 29.57 -6.60 -7.74
C GLY A 197 28.17 -6.12 -7.38
N ARG A 198 28.05 -5.09 -6.50
CA ARG A 198 26.75 -4.61 -5.96
C ARG A 198 25.90 -5.71 -5.34
N ASN A 199 26.56 -6.73 -4.85
CA ASN A 199 25.92 -7.95 -4.34
C ASN A 199 25.66 -7.92 -2.83
N LEU A 200 26.00 -6.84 -2.13
CA LEU A 200 25.63 -6.58 -0.75
C LEU A 200 24.70 -5.37 -0.70
N SER A 201 23.43 -5.58 -0.38
CA SER A 201 22.47 -4.53 -0.07
C SER A 201 22.29 -4.40 1.44
N TYR A 202 22.11 -3.18 1.90
CA TYR A 202 21.87 -2.90 3.32
C TYR A 202 20.81 -1.82 3.48
N SER A 203 20.12 -1.84 4.61
CA SER A 203 19.24 -0.75 5.03
C SER A 203 19.23 -0.65 6.57
N VAL A 204 19.18 0.58 7.06
CA VAL A 204 18.97 0.90 8.47
C VAL A 204 17.90 1.99 8.52
N ASN A 205 16.83 1.73 9.24
CA ASN A 205 15.72 2.66 9.37
C ASN A 205 15.34 2.82 10.82
N GLN A 206 14.95 4.02 11.18
CA GLN A 206 14.35 4.35 12.46
C GLN A 206 13.09 5.19 12.22
N GLY A 207 12.05 4.89 12.97
CA GLY A 207 10.78 5.59 12.88
C GLY A 207 10.17 5.83 14.24
N HIS A 208 9.10 6.61 14.20
CA HIS A 208 8.25 6.86 15.34
C HIS A 208 6.81 6.94 14.86
N SER A 209 5.93 6.32 15.62
CA SER A 209 4.49 6.44 15.47
C SER A 209 3.89 6.99 16.75
N SER A 210 2.91 7.88 16.61
CA SER A 210 2.17 8.40 17.76
C SER A 210 1.39 7.31 18.52
N THR A 211 1.18 6.15 17.88
CA THR A 211 0.44 5.01 18.45
C THR A 211 1.36 3.99 19.09
N ASN A 212 2.48 3.66 18.42
CA ASN A 212 3.33 2.54 18.80
C ASN A 212 4.70 2.96 19.35
N GLY A 213 5.02 4.28 19.36
CA GLY A 213 6.32 4.77 19.83
C GLY A 213 7.42 4.64 18.78
N TYR A 214 8.64 4.39 19.24
CA TYR A 214 9.83 4.27 18.40
C TYR A 214 9.99 2.82 17.93
N SER A 215 10.33 2.68 16.66
CA SER A 215 10.67 1.39 16.05
C SER A 215 11.85 1.54 15.11
N GLY A 216 12.53 0.45 14.82
CA GLY A 216 13.62 0.47 13.86
C GLY A 216 13.96 -0.90 13.32
N ASN A 217 14.61 -0.88 12.17
CA ASN A 217 15.12 -2.08 11.56
C ASN A 217 16.49 -1.86 10.92
N ALA A 218 17.29 -2.91 10.92
CA ALA A 218 18.51 -2.97 10.15
C ALA A 218 18.55 -4.30 9.39
N SER A 219 18.93 -4.27 8.14
CA SER A 219 19.06 -5.48 7.32
C SER A 219 20.27 -5.40 6.40
N ALA A 220 20.83 -6.55 6.12
CA ALA A 220 21.87 -6.73 5.12
C ALA A 220 21.60 -8.03 4.35
N ASN A 221 21.69 -7.97 3.01
CA ASN A 221 21.52 -9.11 2.14
C ASN A 221 22.71 -9.21 1.19
N TRP A 222 23.38 -10.33 1.24
CA TRP A 222 24.52 -10.63 0.38
C TRP A 222 24.14 -11.72 -0.63
N GLN A 223 24.29 -11.39 -1.90
CA GLN A 223 24.05 -12.32 -2.99
C GLN A 223 25.39 -12.87 -3.49
N ALA A 224 25.69 -14.12 -3.14
CA ALA A 224 26.86 -14.84 -3.61
C ALA A 224 26.54 -15.70 -4.84
N ALA A 225 27.57 -16.26 -5.47
CA ALA A 225 27.42 -17.13 -6.65
C ALA A 225 26.55 -18.38 -6.38
N TYR A 226 26.51 -18.86 -5.15
CA TYR A 226 25.82 -20.11 -4.78
C TYR A 226 24.60 -19.92 -3.88
N GLY A 227 24.22 -18.68 -3.57
CA GLY A 227 23.06 -18.41 -2.73
C GLY A 227 23.00 -16.99 -2.18
N THR A 228 21.94 -16.70 -1.45
CA THR A 228 21.74 -15.41 -0.80
C THR A 228 21.74 -15.59 0.72
N LEU A 229 22.53 -14.78 1.41
CA LEU A 229 22.54 -14.69 2.88
C LEU A 229 21.89 -13.37 3.29
N GLY A 230 20.84 -13.45 4.10
CA GLY A 230 20.15 -12.27 4.67
C GLY A 230 20.25 -12.29 6.19
N VAL A 231 20.54 -11.13 6.77
CA VAL A 231 20.50 -10.88 8.22
C VAL A 231 19.63 -9.65 8.46
N GLY A 232 18.75 -9.71 9.46
CA GLY A 232 17.88 -8.60 9.84
C GLY A 232 17.70 -8.54 11.35
N TYR A 233 17.54 -7.32 11.84
CA TYR A 233 17.22 -7.00 13.23
C TYR A 233 16.09 -5.97 13.25
N ASN A 234 15.05 -6.20 14.05
CA ASN A 234 13.93 -5.29 14.24
C ASN A 234 13.73 -5.05 15.74
N TYR A 235 13.30 -3.85 16.11
CA TYR A 235 12.80 -3.52 17.44
C TYR A 235 11.58 -2.60 17.32
N ASP A 236 10.66 -2.74 18.26
CA ASP A 236 9.42 -1.97 18.42
C ASP A 236 9.38 -1.35 19.82
#